data_49da48d456be99a3716b947e99c46678
#
_entry.id   49da48d456be99a3716b947e99c46678
#
_cell.length_a   1.000
_cell.length_b   1.000
_cell.length_c   1.000
_cell.angle_alpha   90.00
_cell.angle_beta   90.00
_cell.angle_gamma   90.00
#
_symmetry.space_group_name_H-M   'P 1'
#
loop_
_entity.id
_entity.type
_entity.pdbx_description
1 polymer ?
#
loop_
_entity_poly.entity_id
_entity_poly.type
_entity_poly.pdbx_seq_one_letter_code
_entity_poly.pdbx_strand_id
1 'polypeptide(L)'
;LNEAGLSFRDLKQVQYEKYPQAGLSALLLGSTDATVVREDDWAEWSAAQPKAAKVLASSQPVPGGFTVVVKKDLPPELRSRVAQWFATASEPSGLAPATLKPEAVQYKRVAELGLFTPVALPGVQRVNAKEAQQLQGQGALLVDTRTEKEFRAKRMKGAVWAPYIEKSLKDVAFDPATDDFSALDKLPAKPMVFACNGAECWKSYKAAKLAATKGHKNVYWLRGGLPEWAAEGLPTEKD
;
A
#
# COMPACT_ATOMS: atom_id res chain seq x y z
N LEU A 1 -15.63 -4.19 2.15
CA LEU A 1 -15.75 -5.10 1.02
C LEU A 1 -15.15 -6.45 1.37
N ASN A 2 -13.87 -6.55 1.70
CA ASN A 2 -13.20 -7.84 1.97
C ASN A 2 -13.86 -8.65 3.10
N GLU A 3 -14.33 -8.01 4.16
CA GLU A 3 -15.05 -8.68 5.27
C GLU A 3 -16.39 -9.26 4.84
N ALA A 4 -17.00 -8.69 3.81
CA ALA A 4 -18.23 -9.18 3.19
C ALA A 4 -17.97 -10.15 2.03
N GLY A 5 -16.73 -10.58 1.82
CA GLY A 5 -16.36 -11.45 0.70
C GLY A 5 -16.41 -10.75 -0.66
N LEU A 6 -16.48 -9.42 -0.69
CA LEU A 6 -16.56 -8.60 -1.90
C LEU A 6 -15.20 -7.98 -2.21
N SER A 7 -14.98 -7.70 -3.48
CA SER A 7 -13.84 -6.96 -4.00
C SER A 7 -14.29 -5.77 -4.86
N PHE A 8 -13.36 -4.97 -5.31
CA PHE A 8 -13.67 -3.91 -6.29
C PHE A 8 -14.21 -4.43 -7.63
N ARG A 9 -14.02 -5.72 -7.94
CA ARG A 9 -14.55 -6.37 -9.15
C ARG A 9 -16.06 -6.56 -9.12
N ASP A 10 -16.62 -6.64 -7.92
CA ASP A 10 -18.06 -6.81 -7.73
C ASP A 10 -18.80 -5.48 -7.88
N LEU A 11 -18.06 -4.39 -8.06
CA LEU A 11 -18.57 -3.05 -8.27
C LEU A 11 -18.50 -2.70 -9.77
N LYS A 12 -19.58 -2.13 -10.28
CA LYS A 12 -19.64 -1.65 -11.67
C LYS A 12 -18.58 -0.57 -11.95
N GLN A 13 -18.37 0.31 -10.99
CA GLN A 13 -17.42 1.41 -11.08
C GLN A 13 -17.01 1.84 -9.67
N VAL A 14 -15.75 2.28 -9.53
CA VAL A 14 -15.24 2.92 -8.31
C VAL A 14 -14.72 4.29 -8.70
N GLN A 15 -15.20 5.31 -8.01
CA GLN A 15 -14.78 6.69 -8.18
C GLN A 15 -14.17 7.19 -6.87
N TYR A 16 -13.06 7.91 -6.96
CA TYR A 16 -12.39 8.49 -5.81
C TYR A 16 -12.66 9.99 -5.78
N GLU A 17 -13.26 10.43 -4.67
CA GLU A 17 -13.54 11.84 -4.44
C GLU A 17 -12.49 12.45 -3.51
N LYS A 18 -12.20 13.73 -3.72
CA LYS A 18 -11.24 14.47 -2.91
C LYS A 18 -11.80 14.81 -1.51
N TYR A 19 -13.11 15.00 -1.45
CA TYR A 19 -13.81 15.41 -0.23
C TYR A 19 -14.97 14.48 0.08
N PRO A 20 -15.22 14.13 1.35
CA PRO A 20 -16.33 13.27 1.76
C PRO A 20 -17.69 13.81 1.28
N GLN A 21 -17.87 15.12 1.31
CA GLN A 21 -19.09 15.79 0.89
C GLN A 21 -19.44 15.55 -0.58
N ALA A 22 -18.43 15.39 -1.45
CA ALA A 22 -18.67 15.07 -2.87
C ALA A 22 -19.27 13.68 -3.03
N GLY A 23 -18.79 12.68 -2.29
CA GLY A 23 -19.36 11.33 -2.29
C GLY A 23 -20.78 11.29 -1.74
N LEU A 24 -21.06 12.02 -0.67
CA LEU A 24 -22.41 12.13 -0.10
C LEU A 24 -23.37 12.87 -1.03
N SER A 25 -22.91 13.92 -1.72
CA SER A 25 -23.70 14.63 -2.72
C SER A 25 -24.00 13.74 -3.94
N ALA A 26 -23.02 12.96 -4.40
CA ALA A 26 -23.20 12.01 -5.48
C ALA A 26 -24.26 10.93 -5.14
N LEU A 27 -24.27 10.46 -3.88
CA LEU A 27 -25.29 9.55 -3.37
C LEU A 27 -26.68 10.18 -3.37
N LEU A 28 -26.80 11.42 -2.90
CA LEU A 28 -28.07 12.16 -2.85
C LEU A 28 -28.64 12.41 -4.25
N LEU A 29 -27.77 12.70 -5.23
CA LEU A 29 -28.14 12.94 -6.63
C LEU A 29 -28.38 11.64 -7.42
N GLY A 30 -28.17 10.48 -6.80
CA GLY A 30 -28.33 9.19 -7.47
C GLY A 30 -27.29 8.89 -8.55
N SER A 31 -26.16 9.60 -8.55
CA SER A 31 -25.05 9.34 -9.47
C SER A 31 -24.11 8.23 -8.96
N THR A 32 -24.25 7.83 -7.70
CA THR A 32 -23.62 6.67 -7.11
C THR A 32 -24.60 5.91 -6.22
N ASP A 33 -24.44 4.60 -6.12
CA ASP A 33 -25.33 3.73 -5.32
C ASP A 33 -24.86 3.61 -3.86
N ALA A 34 -23.57 3.83 -3.61
CA ALA A 34 -22.97 3.77 -2.27
C ALA A 34 -21.74 4.68 -2.20
N THR A 35 -21.44 5.15 -0.98
CA THR A 35 -20.23 5.91 -0.70
C THR A 35 -19.61 5.43 0.61
N VAL A 36 -18.31 5.68 0.78
CA VAL A 36 -17.58 5.42 2.03
C VAL A 36 -17.15 6.76 2.61
N VAL A 37 -17.53 6.99 3.84
CA VAL A 37 -17.24 8.24 4.58
C VAL A 37 -16.80 7.89 6.00
N ARG A 38 -16.25 8.85 6.70
CA ARG A 38 -15.92 8.72 8.12
C ARG A 38 -17.22 8.83 8.95
N GLU A 39 -17.18 8.29 10.15
CA GLU A 39 -18.34 8.30 11.04
C GLU A 39 -18.76 9.72 11.44
N ASP A 40 -17.81 10.61 11.69
CA ASP A 40 -18.06 12.02 11.98
C ASP A 40 -18.69 12.77 10.80
N ASP A 41 -18.16 12.60 9.57
CA ASP A 41 -18.76 13.19 8.37
C ASP A 41 -20.19 12.67 8.14
N TRP A 42 -20.44 11.38 8.41
CA TRP A 42 -21.78 10.79 8.34
C TRP A 42 -22.71 11.38 9.39
N ALA A 43 -22.27 11.51 10.63
CA ALA A 43 -23.09 12.02 11.74
C ALA A 43 -23.58 13.46 11.44
N GLU A 44 -22.68 14.32 10.97
CA GLU A 44 -23.01 15.69 10.59
C GLU A 44 -24.00 15.72 9.41
N TRP A 45 -23.70 14.99 8.34
CA TRP A 45 -24.53 15.00 7.14
C TRP A 45 -25.90 14.40 7.36
N SER A 46 -26.02 13.28 8.09
CA SER A 46 -27.28 12.59 8.34
C SER A 46 -28.22 13.37 9.24
N ALA A 47 -27.69 14.20 10.12
CA ALA A 47 -28.49 15.12 10.92
C ALA A 47 -29.20 16.16 10.05
N ALA A 48 -28.54 16.65 8.99
CA ALA A 48 -29.11 17.60 8.05
C ALA A 48 -30.00 16.95 6.97
N GLN A 49 -29.80 15.67 6.67
CA GLN A 49 -30.47 14.89 5.62
C GLN A 49 -31.07 13.58 6.14
N PRO A 50 -32.00 13.64 7.09
CA PRO A 50 -32.58 12.45 7.71
C PRO A 50 -33.32 11.61 6.65
N LYS A 51 -33.06 10.30 6.66
CA LYS A 51 -33.66 9.31 5.73
C LYS A 51 -33.19 9.37 4.26
N ALA A 52 -32.25 10.25 3.89
CA ALA A 52 -31.72 10.31 2.53
C ALA A 52 -30.84 9.10 2.17
N ALA A 53 -30.22 8.49 3.17
CA ALA A 53 -29.40 7.29 3.01
C ALA A 53 -29.40 6.46 4.30
N LYS A 54 -28.84 5.26 4.24
CA LYS A 54 -28.66 4.37 5.40
C LYS A 54 -27.26 3.81 5.46
N VAL A 55 -26.75 3.56 6.65
CA VAL A 55 -25.52 2.83 6.86
C VAL A 55 -25.74 1.35 6.53
N LEU A 56 -24.93 0.82 5.62
CA LEU A 56 -24.94 -0.60 5.24
C LEU A 56 -23.97 -1.42 6.09
N ALA A 57 -22.82 -0.84 6.40
CA ALA A 57 -21.80 -1.46 7.23
C ALA A 57 -20.91 -0.38 7.86
N SER A 58 -20.42 -0.64 9.06
CA SER A 58 -19.36 0.13 9.70
C SER A 58 -18.13 -0.75 9.87
N SER A 59 -16.95 -0.23 9.60
CA SER A 59 -15.71 -0.95 9.90
C SER A 59 -15.48 -1.01 11.40
N GLN A 60 -14.63 -1.94 11.84
CA GLN A 60 -14.01 -1.79 13.15
C GLN A 60 -13.28 -0.44 13.22
N PRO A 61 -13.21 0.21 14.41
CA PRO A 61 -12.43 1.42 14.56
C PRO A 61 -11.01 1.23 13.99
N VAL A 62 -10.64 2.13 13.09
CA VAL A 62 -9.28 2.19 12.55
C VAL A 62 -8.59 3.33 13.27
N PRO A 63 -7.35 3.12 13.77
CA PRO A 63 -6.59 4.23 14.32
C PRO A 63 -6.54 5.35 13.29
N GLY A 64 -7.13 6.47 13.65
CA GLY A 64 -7.27 7.63 12.77
C GLY A 64 -6.68 8.85 13.44
N GLY A 65 -6.70 9.95 12.70
CA GLY A 65 -6.21 11.20 13.18
C GLY A 65 -4.80 11.51 12.65
N PHE A 66 -4.28 12.64 13.10
CA PHE A 66 -2.95 13.09 12.72
C PHE A 66 -1.90 12.46 13.61
N THR A 67 -0.86 11.89 13.00
CA THR A 67 0.33 11.45 13.73
C THR A 67 1.35 12.57 13.71
N VAL A 68 1.69 13.07 14.88
CA VAL A 68 2.76 14.07 15.02
C VAL A 68 4.10 13.35 15.08
N VAL A 69 4.95 13.62 14.10
CA VAL A 69 6.30 13.09 14.03
C VAL A 69 7.30 14.21 14.22
N VAL A 70 8.36 13.93 14.97
CA VAL A 70 9.47 14.86 15.18
C VAL A 70 10.77 14.24 14.66
N LYS A 71 11.74 15.07 14.35
CA LYS A 71 13.08 14.59 13.96
C LYS A 71 13.67 13.70 15.05
N LYS A 72 14.38 12.64 14.63
CA LYS A 72 15.02 11.68 15.56
C LYS A 72 16.06 12.36 16.47
N ASP A 73 16.74 13.36 15.93
CA ASP A 73 17.79 14.15 16.59
C ASP A 73 17.28 15.39 17.32
N LEU A 74 15.94 15.55 17.44
CA LEU A 74 15.37 16.66 18.22
C LEU A 74 15.85 16.56 19.68
N PRO A 75 16.35 17.66 20.29
CA PRO A 75 16.78 17.67 21.68
C PRO A 75 15.72 17.07 22.63
N PRO A 76 16.12 16.22 23.59
CA PRO A 76 15.17 15.51 24.46
C PRO A 76 14.18 16.44 25.17
N GLU A 77 14.64 17.60 25.62
CA GLU A 77 13.80 18.62 26.29
C GLU A 77 12.71 19.15 25.37
N LEU A 78 13.05 19.48 24.13
CA LEU A 78 12.06 19.93 23.15
C LEU A 78 11.10 18.83 22.78
N ARG A 79 11.57 17.59 22.66
CA ARG A 79 10.71 16.42 22.42
C ARG A 79 9.69 16.24 23.54
N SER A 80 10.15 16.33 24.79
CA SER A 80 9.28 16.22 25.97
C SER A 80 8.26 17.36 26.03
N ARG A 81 8.65 18.57 25.73
CA ARG A 81 7.74 19.74 25.70
C ARG A 81 6.68 19.61 24.62
N VAL A 82 7.08 19.18 23.42
CA VAL A 82 6.12 18.92 22.31
C VAL A 82 5.14 17.81 22.69
N ALA A 83 5.64 16.69 23.22
CA ALA A 83 4.82 15.59 23.66
C ALA A 83 3.82 16.00 24.76
N GLN A 84 4.29 16.77 25.75
CA GLN A 84 3.45 17.27 26.84
C GLN A 84 2.37 18.23 26.31
N TRP A 85 2.73 19.14 25.40
CA TRP A 85 1.76 20.06 24.81
C TRP A 85 0.63 19.30 24.11
N PHE A 86 0.94 18.30 23.28
CA PHE A 86 -0.08 17.49 22.60
C PHE A 86 -0.89 16.62 23.57
N ALA A 87 -0.29 16.15 24.66
CA ALA A 87 -1.00 15.38 25.69
C ALA A 87 -1.99 16.20 26.49
N THR A 88 -1.76 17.52 26.59
CA THR A 88 -2.61 18.45 27.37
C THR A 88 -3.40 19.41 26.49
N ALA A 89 -3.26 19.31 25.15
CA ALA A 89 -4.01 20.14 24.22
C ALA A 89 -5.53 19.97 24.45
N SER A 90 -6.23 21.10 24.57
CA SER A 90 -7.67 21.15 24.76
C SER A 90 -8.28 22.14 23.76
N GLU A 91 -9.58 22.06 23.58
CA GLU A 91 -10.31 23.11 22.86
C GLU A 91 -9.90 24.52 23.38
N PRO A 92 -9.68 25.52 22.52
CA PRO A 92 -10.17 25.62 21.14
C PRO A 92 -9.16 25.24 20.04
N SER A 93 -8.13 24.47 20.36
CA SER A 93 -7.12 24.07 19.34
C SER A 93 -7.69 23.14 18.25
N GLY A 94 -8.89 22.61 18.42
CA GLY A 94 -9.48 21.61 17.52
C GLY A 94 -8.76 20.24 17.56
N LEU A 95 -7.82 20.07 18.49
CA LEU A 95 -7.05 18.84 18.67
C LEU A 95 -7.48 18.14 19.94
N ALA A 96 -7.94 16.90 19.82
CA ALA A 96 -8.12 16.05 20.99
C ALA A 96 -6.75 15.69 21.61
N PRO A 97 -6.69 15.47 22.93
CA PRO A 97 -5.44 15.03 23.58
C PRO A 97 -4.84 13.82 22.87
N ALA A 98 -3.57 13.91 22.53
CA ALA A 98 -2.88 12.85 21.81
C ALA A 98 -2.45 11.72 22.74
N THR A 99 -2.61 10.48 22.31
CA THR A 99 -1.96 9.34 22.95
C THR A 99 -0.46 9.35 22.62
N LEU A 100 0.37 9.39 23.65
CA LEU A 100 1.83 9.51 23.48
C LEU A 100 2.50 8.25 22.93
N LYS A 101 1.80 7.13 22.90
CA LYS A 101 2.29 5.86 22.33
C LYS A 101 1.14 5.21 21.58
N PRO A 102 1.04 5.41 20.27
CA PRO A 102 0.15 4.59 19.46
C PRO A 102 0.60 3.13 19.58
N GLU A 103 -0.26 2.27 20.08
CA GLU A 103 0.05 0.85 20.16
C GLU A 103 0.17 0.27 18.74
N ALA A 104 1.30 -0.38 18.46
CA ALA A 104 1.54 -0.99 17.14
C ALA A 104 0.45 -2.01 16.76
N VAL A 105 -0.20 -2.62 17.73
CA VAL A 105 -1.34 -3.54 17.57
C VAL A 105 -2.51 -2.89 16.85
N GLN A 106 -2.76 -1.61 17.07
CA GLN A 106 -3.86 -0.88 16.44
C GLN A 106 -3.73 -0.76 14.93
N TYR A 107 -2.51 -0.80 14.42
CA TYR A 107 -2.25 -0.69 12.97
C TYR A 107 -2.23 -2.03 12.25
N LYS A 108 -2.24 -3.16 12.98
CA LYS A 108 -2.27 -4.50 12.39
C LYS A 108 -3.48 -4.68 11.47
N ARG A 109 -4.63 -4.17 11.90
CA ARG A 109 -5.85 -4.25 11.10
C ARG A 109 -5.77 -3.46 9.80
N VAL A 110 -5.09 -2.32 9.76
CA VAL A 110 -4.90 -1.56 8.52
C VAL A 110 -4.14 -2.40 7.49
N ALA A 111 -3.14 -3.17 7.95
CA ALA A 111 -2.41 -4.11 7.09
C ALA A 111 -3.29 -5.27 6.58
N GLU A 112 -4.32 -5.64 7.33
CA GLU A 112 -5.27 -6.71 6.98
C GLU A 112 -6.35 -6.23 6.00
N LEU A 113 -6.58 -4.93 5.86
CA LEU A 113 -7.64 -4.35 5.01
C LEU A 113 -7.34 -4.37 3.50
N GLY A 114 -6.33 -5.08 3.05
CA GLY A 114 -6.08 -5.33 1.63
C GLY A 114 -5.45 -4.17 0.85
N LEU A 115 -4.99 -3.10 1.52
CA LEU A 115 -4.14 -2.07 0.89
C LEU A 115 -2.77 -2.63 0.53
N PHE A 116 -2.33 -3.63 1.29
CA PHE A 116 -1.06 -4.32 1.10
C PHE A 116 -1.25 -5.59 0.30
N THR A 117 -0.23 -5.96 -0.46
CA THR A 117 -0.15 -7.29 -1.06
C THR A 117 -0.21 -8.37 0.02
N PRO A 118 -0.79 -9.54 -0.26
CA PRO A 118 -0.75 -10.68 0.66
C PRO A 118 0.67 -11.00 1.14
N VAL A 119 0.79 -11.67 2.27
CA VAL A 119 2.11 -12.08 2.80
C VAL A 119 2.70 -13.27 2.06
N ALA A 120 1.88 -14.00 1.31
CA ALA A 120 2.26 -15.16 0.51
C ALA A 120 1.73 -15.02 -0.93
N LEU A 121 2.43 -15.61 -1.86
CA LEU A 121 2.04 -15.71 -3.27
C LEU A 121 2.20 -17.15 -3.72
N PRO A 122 1.10 -17.88 -4.03
CA PRO A 122 1.17 -19.26 -4.48
C PRO A 122 2.08 -19.43 -5.70
N GLY A 123 2.96 -20.44 -5.64
CA GLY A 123 3.92 -20.72 -6.72
C GLY A 123 5.15 -19.82 -6.76
N VAL A 124 5.27 -18.87 -5.84
CA VAL A 124 6.39 -17.94 -5.73
C VAL A 124 6.97 -17.95 -4.32
N GLN A 125 8.26 -18.07 -4.19
CA GLN A 125 8.93 -18.01 -2.90
C GLN A 125 9.15 -16.56 -2.48
N ARG A 126 8.57 -16.16 -1.33
CA ARG A 126 8.89 -14.88 -0.71
C ARG A 126 10.29 -14.94 -0.08
N VAL A 127 11.06 -13.91 -0.30
CA VAL A 127 12.41 -13.74 0.25
C VAL A 127 12.55 -12.39 0.94
N ASN A 128 13.46 -12.30 1.91
CA ASN A 128 13.91 -11.04 2.49
C ASN A 128 15.08 -10.44 1.68
N ALA A 129 15.51 -9.24 2.05
CA ALA A 129 16.55 -8.51 1.30
C ALA A 129 17.90 -9.24 1.28
N LYS A 130 18.31 -9.88 2.38
CA LYS A 130 19.57 -10.65 2.46
C LYS A 130 19.51 -11.91 1.60
N GLU A 131 18.39 -12.63 1.63
CA GLU A 131 18.16 -13.80 0.76
C GLU A 131 18.16 -13.38 -0.72
N ALA A 132 17.53 -12.25 -1.05
CA ALA A 132 17.54 -11.70 -2.41
C ALA A 132 18.96 -11.36 -2.88
N GLN A 133 19.81 -10.79 -2.02
CA GLN A 133 21.20 -10.52 -2.32
C GLN A 133 22.02 -11.81 -2.53
N GLN A 134 21.78 -12.83 -1.71
CA GLN A 134 22.43 -14.14 -1.88
C GLN A 134 22.04 -14.79 -3.22
N LEU A 135 20.74 -14.75 -3.56
CA LEU A 135 20.26 -15.24 -4.85
C LEU A 135 20.89 -14.50 -6.02
N GLN A 136 21.03 -13.16 -5.92
CA GLN A 136 21.75 -12.36 -6.91
C GLN A 136 23.20 -12.83 -7.07
N GLY A 137 23.91 -13.07 -5.97
CA GLY A 137 25.26 -13.63 -5.97
C GLY A 137 25.35 -15.01 -6.64
N GLN A 138 24.27 -15.77 -6.63
CA GLN A 138 24.12 -17.07 -7.31
C GLN A 138 23.65 -16.94 -8.78
N GLY A 139 23.52 -15.73 -9.30
CA GLY A 139 23.16 -15.46 -10.70
C GLY A 139 21.68 -15.19 -10.96
N ALA A 140 20.84 -15.07 -9.93
CA ALA A 140 19.46 -14.63 -10.10
C ALA A 140 19.42 -13.15 -10.49
N LEU A 141 18.41 -12.77 -11.28
CA LEU A 141 18.14 -11.38 -11.64
C LEU A 141 17.35 -10.70 -10.50
N LEU A 142 17.81 -9.53 -10.06
CA LEU A 142 16.96 -8.61 -9.34
C LEU A 142 16.14 -7.81 -10.36
N VAL A 143 14.84 -7.98 -10.38
CA VAL A 143 13.94 -7.36 -11.35
C VAL A 143 13.16 -6.23 -10.68
N ASP A 144 13.46 -5.00 -11.08
CA ASP A 144 12.77 -3.81 -10.60
C ASP A 144 11.58 -3.49 -11.51
N THR A 145 10.38 -3.53 -10.94
CA THR A 145 9.11 -3.37 -11.67
C THR A 145 8.55 -1.94 -11.62
N ARG A 146 9.30 -1.01 -11.07
CA ARG A 146 8.90 0.39 -10.89
C ARG A 146 8.95 1.20 -12.18
N THR A 147 8.54 2.47 -12.09
CA THR A 147 8.68 3.43 -13.18
C THR A 147 10.15 3.74 -13.47
N GLU A 148 10.45 4.17 -14.69
CA GLU A 148 11.80 4.56 -15.09
C GLU A 148 12.38 5.65 -14.19
N LYS A 149 11.58 6.66 -13.86
CA LYS A 149 11.97 7.75 -12.95
C LYS A 149 12.42 7.24 -11.59
N GLU A 150 11.69 6.29 -11.01
CA GLU A 150 12.02 5.70 -9.71
C GLU A 150 13.28 4.83 -9.79
N PHE A 151 13.40 4.04 -10.86
CA PHE A 151 14.56 3.18 -11.09
C PHE A 151 15.86 3.99 -11.24
N ARG A 152 15.82 5.05 -12.03
CA ARG A 152 16.99 5.95 -12.22
C ARG A 152 17.35 6.71 -10.96
N ALA A 153 16.36 7.15 -10.19
CA ALA A 153 16.58 7.91 -8.96
C ALA A 153 17.27 7.09 -7.88
N LYS A 154 16.89 5.81 -7.71
CA LYS A 154 17.52 4.87 -6.77
C LYS A 154 17.06 3.45 -7.04
N ARG A 155 17.97 2.50 -7.14
CA ARG A 155 17.68 1.08 -7.29
C ARG A 155 18.62 0.20 -6.48
N MET A 156 18.26 -1.05 -6.32
CA MET A 156 19.17 -2.09 -5.82
C MET A 156 20.33 -2.24 -6.81
N LYS A 157 21.56 -2.31 -6.32
CA LYS A 157 22.74 -2.42 -7.18
C LYS A 157 22.66 -3.69 -8.06
N GLY A 158 22.83 -3.48 -9.38
CA GLY A 158 22.75 -4.55 -10.37
C GLY A 158 21.33 -5.03 -10.69
N ALA A 159 20.29 -4.29 -10.30
CA ALA A 159 18.92 -4.59 -10.69
C ALA A 159 18.68 -4.32 -12.17
N VAL A 160 17.91 -5.18 -12.80
CA VAL A 160 17.44 -5.02 -14.17
C VAL A 160 16.07 -4.34 -14.15
N TRP A 161 15.92 -3.31 -14.97
CA TRP A 161 14.65 -2.62 -15.09
C TRP A 161 13.70 -3.37 -16.02
N ALA A 162 12.57 -3.79 -15.49
CA ALA A 162 11.48 -4.40 -16.24
C ALA A 162 10.14 -3.85 -15.71
N PRO A 163 9.68 -2.71 -16.20
CA PRO A 163 8.53 -2.01 -15.69
C PRO A 163 7.25 -2.83 -15.86
N TYR A 164 6.46 -2.87 -14.79
CA TYR A 164 5.09 -3.39 -14.84
C TYR A 164 4.11 -2.22 -14.93
N ILE A 165 3.38 -2.13 -16.04
CA ILE A 165 2.38 -1.10 -16.27
C ILE A 165 1.04 -1.58 -15.75
N GLU A 166 0.70 -1.14 -14.55
CA GLU A 166 -0.48 -1.54 -13.82
C GLU A 166 -1.70 -0.70 -14.24
N LYS A 167 -2.72 -1.34 -14.77
CA LYS A 167 -4.04 -0.77 -15.06
C LYS A 167 -5.16 -1.53 -14.35
N SER A 168 -4.94 -2.81 -14.05
CA SER A 168 -5.85 -3.64 -13.30
C SER A 168 -5.92 -3.22 -11.82
N LEU A 169 -6.97 -3.66 -11.14
CA LEU A 169 -7.15 -3.41 -9.71
C LEU A 169 -6.00 -4.01 -8.87
N LYS A 170 -5.74 -3.39 -7.73
CA LYS A 170 -4.82 -3.90 -6.70
C LYS A 170 -5.50 -5.02 -5.90
N ASP A 171 -5.62 -6.17 -6.52
CA ASP A 171 -6.36 -7.33 -6.03
C ASP A 171 -5.62 -8.62 -6.39
N VAL A 172 -5.77 -9.66 -5.57
CA VAL A 172 -5.19 -11.00 -5.81
C VAL A 172 -5.75 -11.66 -7.06
N ALA A 173 -6.98 -11.31 -7.42
CA ALA A 173 -7.69 -11.79 -8.61
C ALA A 173 -7.66 -10.75 -9.74
N PHE A 174 -6.61 -9.93 -9.84
CA PHE A 174 -6.47 -8.94 -10.91
C PHE A 174 -6.56 -9.58 -12.31
N ASP A 175 -7.05 -8.82 -13.27
CA ASP A 175 -7.06 -9.23 -14.67
C ASP A 175 -5.72 -8.86 -15.35
N PRO A 176 -4.86 -9.85 -15.62
CA PRO A 176 -3.56 -9.60 -16.23
C PRO A 176 -3.66 -9.09 -17.68
N ALA A 177 -4.78 -9.29 -18.37
CA ALA A 177 -4.95 -8.84 -19.74
C ALA A 177 -5.07 -7.30 -19.85
N THR A 178 -5.42 -6.63 -18.76
CA THR A 178 -5.49 -5.17 -18.73
C THR A 178 -4.14 -4.50 -18.43
N ASP A 179 -3.19 -5.26 -17.88
CA ASP A 179 -1.86 -4.79 -17.56
C ASP A 179 -0.87 -5.04 -18.70
N ASP A 180 0.25 -4.32 -18.71
CA ASP A 180 1.35 -4.59 -19.63
C ASP A 180 2.61 -5.00 -18.88
N PHE A 181 3.07 -6.20 -19.14
CA PHE A 181 4.37 -6.70 -18.67
C PHE A 181 5.15 -7.39 -19.80
N SER A 182 5.11 -6.81 -20.98
CA SER A 182 5.91 -7.25 -22.14
C SER A 182 7.42 -7.23 -21.88
N ALA A 183 7.85 -6.43 -20.88
CA ALA A 183 9.24 -6.43 -20.42
C ALA A 183 9.69 -7.81 -19.89
N LEU A 184 8.79 -8.66 -19.39
CA LEU A 184 9.13 -10.01 -18.93
C LEU A 184 9.71 -10.87 -20.06
N ASP A 185 9.15 -10.76 -21.25
CA ASP A 185 9.54 -11.60 -22.40
C ASP A 185 10.96 -11.27 -22.93
N LYS A 186 11.52 -10.14 -22.48
CA LYS A 186 12.88 -9.70 -22.81
C LYS A 186 13.92 -10.14 -21.76
N LEU A 187 13.46 -10.67 -20.62
CA LEU A 187 14.36 -11.13 -19.57
C LEU A 187 14.92 -12.52 -19.92
N PRO A 188 16.20 -12.79 -19.62
CA PRO A 188 16.77 -14.10 -19.85
C PRO A 188 16.12 -15.15 -18.93
N ALA A 189 16.13 -16.40 -19.35
CA ALA A 189 15.60 -17.55 -18.60
C ALA A 189 16.53 -17.90 -17.41
N LYS A 190 16.49 -17.07 -16.37
CA LYS A 190 17.24 -17.19 -15.11
C LYS A 190 16.29 -17.15 -13.91
N PRO A 191 16.72 -17.58 -12.72
CA PRO A 191 16.00 -17.27 -11.48
C PRO A 191 15.77 -15.76 -11.36
N MET A 192 14.58 -15.35 -10.92
CA MET A 192 14.20 -13.93 -10.87
C MET A 192 13.65 -13.55 -9.50
N VAL A 193 14.13 -12.46 -8.94
CA VAL A 193 13.61 -11.85 -7.72
C VAL A 193 12.91 -10.56 -8.11
N PHE A 194 11.59 -10.55 -8.07
CA PHE A 194 10.79 -9.36 -8.37
C PHE A 194 10.68 -8.44 -7.17
N ALA A 195 10.90 -7.15 -7.37
CA ALA A 195 10.84 -6.14 -6.33
C ALA A 195 10.22 -4.82 -6.80
N CYS A 196 9.77 -4.01 -5.84
CA CYS A 196 9.15 -2.71 -6.05
C CYS A 196 9.40 -1.77 -4.86
N ASN A 197 8.45 -0.88 -4.55
CA ASN A 197 8.50 0.10 -3.45
C ASN A 197 8.04 -0.44 -2.08
N GLY A 198 7.90 -1.76 -1.91
CA GLY A 198 7.47 -2.34 -0.64
C GLY A 198 6.12 -3.06 -0.71
N ALA A 199 5.58 -3.37 0.46
CA ALA A 199 4.41 -4.22 0.60
C ALA A 199 3.11 -3.65 -0.02
N GLU A 200 3.04 -2.35 -0.21
CA GLU A 200 1.90 -1.66 -0.85
C GLU A 200 1.98 -1.67 -2.38
N CYS A 201 3.11 -2.07 -2.93
CA CYS A 201 3.33 -2.06 -4.37
C CYS A 201 2.89 -3.38 -5.00
N TRP A 202 1.77 -3.35 -5.69
CA TRP A 202 1.21 -4.52 -6.34
C TRP A 202 1.95 -4.93 -7.62
N LYS A 203 2.74 -4.05 -8.22
CA LYS A 203 3.47 -4.34 -9.46
C LYS A 203 4.38 -5.55 -9.35
N SER A 204 5.21 -5.65 -8.30
CA SER A 204 6.10 -6.81 -8.11
C SER A 204 5.33 -8.10 -7.77
N TYR A 205 4.22 -7.99 -7.03
CA TYR A 205 3.32 -9.11 -6.77
C TYR A 205 2.74 -9.68 -8.07
N LYS A 206 2.16 -8.80 -8.89
CA LYS A 206 1.56 -9.17 -10.18
C LYS A 206 2.59 -9.69 -11.17
N ALA A 207 3.76 -9.04 -11.24
CA ALA A 207 4.88 -9.48 -12.07
C ALA A 207 5.35 -10.89 -11.71
N ALA A 208 5.57 -11.16 -10.43
CA ALA A 208 5.98 -12.48 -9.95
C ALA A 208 4.91 -13.55 -10.23
N LYS A 209 3.62 -13.22 -10.01
CA LYS A 209 2.49 -14.11 -10.32
C LYS A 209 2.43 -14.45 -11.80
N LEU A 210 2.56 -13.44 -12.67
CA LEU A 210 2.57 -13.65 -14.12
C LEU A 210 3.76 -14.48 -14.58
N ALA A 211 4.97 -14.21 -14.07
CA ALA A 211 6.14 -15.01 -14.39
C ALA A 211 5.94 -16.48 -14.02
N ALA A 212 5.46 -16.76 -12.82
CA ALA A 212 5.16 -18.14 -12.39
C ALA A 212 4.07 -18.79 -13.26
N THR A 213 3.00 -18.06 -13.60
CA THR A 213 1.92 -18.55 -14.47
C THR A 213 2.40 -18.83 -15.90
N LYS A 214 3.35 -18.04 -16.43
CA LYS A 214 3.99 -18.26 -17.74
C LYS A 214 5.02 -19.42 -17.72
N GLY A 215 5.21 -20.10 -16.58
CA GLY A 215 6.06 -21.27 -16.45
C GLY A 215 7.53 -20.97 -16.13
N HIS A 216 7.87 -19.71 -15.79
CA HIS A 216 9.21 -19.44 -15.27
C HIS A 216 9.43 -20.19 -13.96
N LYS A 217 10.56 -20.88 -13.88
CA LYS A 217 10.98 -21.59 -12.66
C LYS A 217 11.84 -20.68 -11.78
N ASN A 218 11.85 -20.97 -10.46
CA ASN A 218 12.66 -20.23 -9.50
C ASN A 218 12.30 -18.73 -9.49
N VAL A 219 11.01 -18.45 -9.34
CA VAL A 219 10.48 -17.10 -9.17
C VAL A 219 10.43 -16.75 -7.69
N TYR A 220 11.05 -15.66 -7.35
CA TYR A 220 11.14 -15.13 -5.99
C TYR A 220 10.51 -13.74 -5.92
N TRP A 221 10.08 -13.35 -4.74
CA TRP A 221 9.45 -12.07 -4.51
C TRP A 221 9.97 -11.40 -3.24
N LEU A 222 10.68 -10.29 -3.40
CA LEU A 222 11.08 -9.40 -2.33
C LEU A 222 9.94 -8.43 -2.04
N ARG A 223 9.03 -8.85 -1.14
CA ARG A 223 7.82 -8.09 -0.81
C ARG A 223 8.14 -6.72 -0.23
N GLY A 224 9.14 -6.60 0.63
CA GLY A 224 9.56 -5.32 1.22
C GLY A 224 10.28 -4.39 0.24
N GLY A 225 10.69 -4.90 -0.92
CA GLY A 225 11.25 -4.11 -2.03
C GLY A 225 12.49 -3.31 -1.68
N LEU A 226 12.69 -2.22 -2.42
CA LEU A 226 13.84 -1.33 -2.20
C LEU A 226 13.91 -0.73 -0.77
N PRO A 227 12.81 -0.40 -0.09
CA PRO A 227 12.87 0.07 1.30
C PRO A 227 13.50 -0.95 2.25
N GLU A 228 13.10 -2.23 2.18
CA GLU A 228 13.69 -3.30 2.99
C GLU A 228 15.17 -3.49 2.66
N TRP A 229 15.52 -3.52 1.37
CA TRP A 229 16.90 -3.62 0.88
C TRP A 229 17.78 -2.50 1.46
N ALA A 230 17.30 -1.26 1.41
CA ALA A 230 18.03 -0.10 1.92
C ALA A 230 18.11 -0.08 3.45
N ALA A 231 17.08 -0.54 4.15
CA ALA A 231 17.08 -0.64 5.62
C ALA A 231 18.10 -1.65 6.15
N GLU A 232 18.35 -2.73 5.38
CA GLU A 232 19.40 -3.71 5.66
C GLU A 232 20.82 -3.22 5.29
N GLY A 233 20.96 -1.97 4.83
CA GLY A 233 22.25 -1.38 4.44
C GLY A 233 22.85 -1.97 3.16
N LEU A 234 22.04 -2.65 2.34
CA LEU A 234 22.50 -3.30 1.12
C LEU A 234 22.78 -2.29 0.00
N PRO A 235 23.71 -2.59 -0.93
CA PRO A 235 24.17 -1.63 -1.93
C PRO A 235 23.05 -1.14 -2.85
N THR A 236 22.99 0.17 -3.04
CA THR A 236 22.09 0.82 -4.01
C THR A 236 22.90 1.66 -4.99
N GLU A 237 22.32 1.95 -6.13
CA GLU A 237 22.89 2.80 -7.17
C GLU A 237 21.85 3.74 -7.77
N LYS A 238 22.29 4.75 -8.49
CA LYS A 238 21.49 5.72 -9.24
C LYS A 238 22.18 6.05 -10.55
N ASP A 239 21.44 6.56 -11.52
CA ASP A 239 22.00 7.17 -12.74
C ASP A 239 22.46 8.61 -12.44
#